data_a1e76e3fdc08b9a54723fdd0019c77f8
#
_entry.id   a1e76e3fdc08b9a54723fdd0019c77f8
#
_cell.length_a   1.000
_cell.length_b   1.000
_cell.length_c   1.000
_cell.angle_alpha   90.00
_cell.angle_beta   90.00
_cell.angle_gamma   90.00
#
_symmetry.space_group_name_H-M   'P 1'
#
loop_
_entity.id
_entity.type
_entity.pdbx_description
1 polymer ?
#
loop_
_entity_poly.entity_id
_entity_poly.type
_entity_poly.pdbx_seq_one_letter_code
_entity_poly.pdbx_strand_id
1 'polypeptide(L)'
;VGQPSAQYPYFWSVNRWIEGCTLLEEPPEDRAALAAGLAAALKKLQQIDCTGGPEAGAHNFYRGCSPAVYDGGTRAALDALRGRLPTDRLAAVWADCTAAPYTDRGVWVHGDIAPGNILMRDRRFCGLIDFGILGTGDPACDYAMAWTYFEAAERRVFLGGLSCGMVARACGWALWKSLITYDDENPDSRQAAHHAVREILGETG
;
A
#
# COMPACT_ATOMS: atom_id res chain seq x y z
N VAL A 1 -15.29 16.89 15.33
CA VAL A 1 -13.91 17.45 15.28
C VAL A 1 -13.87 18.61 16.26
N GLY A 2 -12.90 18.59 17.19
CA GLY A 2 -12.65 19.68 18.14
C GLY A 2 -11.71 20.73 17.55
N GLN A 3 -11.89 21.96 18.01
CA GLN A 3 -11.08 23.10 17.57
C GLN A 3 -9.81 23.23 18.41
N PRO A 4 -8.73 23.80 17.86
CA PRO A 4 -7.53 24.14 18.60
C PRO A 4 -7.84 25.06 19.80
N SER A 5 -7.05 24.93 20.85
CA SER A 5 -7.10 25.79 22.05
C SER A 5 -5.69 26.25 22.43
N ALA A 6 -5.58 27.18 23.39
CA ALA A 6 -4.29 27.62 23.89
C ALA A 6 -3.47 26.47 24.56
N GLN A 7 -4.14 25.45 25.07
CA GLN A 7 -3.52 24.29 25.71
C GLN A 7 -3.24 23.15 24.74
N TYR A 8 -3.96 23.07 23.61
CA TYR A 8 -3.78 22.07 22.56
C TYR A 8 -4.00 22.72 21.18
N PRO A 9 -2.93 23.15 20.49
CA PRO A 9 -3.03 23.98 19.29
C PRO A 9 -3.38 23.23 18.01
N TYR A 10 -3.90 22.01 18.09
CA TYR A 10 -4.25 21.18 16.95
C TYR A 10 -5.74 20.86 16.90
N PHE A 11 -6.26 20.58 15.70
CA PHE A 11 -7.56 19.94 15.55
C PHE A 11 -7.51 18.52 16.11
N TRP A 12 -8.61 18.06 16.67
CA TRP A 12 -8.69 16.72 17.25
C TRP A 12 -10.06 16.09 16.98
N SER A 13 -10.12 14.76 17.02
CA SER A 13 -11.37 14.01 16.92
C SER A 13 -11.41 12.90 17.95
N VAL A 14 -12.62 12.55 18.37
CA VAL A 14 -12.88 11.34 19.15
C VAL A 14 -13.70 10.41 18.28
N ASN A 15 -13.18 9.23 18.06
CA ASN A 15 -13.81 8.20 17.24
C ASN A 15 -14.24 7.03 18.15
N ARG A 16 -15.23 6.26 17.69
CA ARG A 16 -15.57 5.02 18.38
C ARG A 16 -14.39 4.07 18.33
N TRP A 17 -14.08 3.48 19.49
CA TRP A 17 -13.10 2.38 19.53
C TRP A 17 -13.63 1.19 18.72
N ILE A 18 -12.77 0.59 17.91
CA ILE A 18 -13.04 -0.65 17.18
C ILE A 18 -12.33 -1.78 17.95
N GLU A 19 -13.11 -2.71 18.49
CA GLU A 19 -12.56 -3.88 19.19
C GLU A 19 -11.81 -4.77 18.21
N GLY A 20 -10.60 -5.18 18.60
CA GLY A 20 -9.72 -6.01 17.80
C GLY A 20 -8.25 -5.71 18.08
N CYS A 21 -7.39 -6.46 17.44
CA CYS A 21 -5.94 -6.25 17.42
C CYS A 21 -5.47 -6.11 15.98
N THR A 22 -4.22 -5.77 15.78
CA THR A 22 -3.67 -5.59 14.42
C THR A 22 -3.39 -6.95 13.76
N LEU A 23 -3.33 -6.97 12.42
CA LEU A 23 -2.94 -8.16 11.67
C LEU A 23 -1.51 -8.65 12.03
N LEU A 24 -0.66 -7.76 12.59
CA LEU A 24 0.64 -8.15 13.12
C LEU A 24 0.53 -9.02 14.38
N GLU A 25 -0.48 -8.76 15.22
CA GLU A 25 -0.68 -9.44 16.49
C GLU A 25 -1.52 -10.70 16.33
N GLU A 26 -2.50 -10.69 15.43
CA GLU A 26 -3.42 -11.80 15.21
C GLU A 26 -3.46 -12.22 13.73
N PRO A 27 -2.78 -13.29 13.32
CA PRO A 27 -2.81 -13.78 11.95
C PRO A 27 -4.22 -14.28 11.57
N PRO A 28 -4.64 -14.13 10.30
CA PRO A 28 -5.96 -14.52 9.84
C PRO A 28 -6.16 -16.04 9.91
N GLU A 29 -7.39 -16.48 10.16
CA GLU A 29 -7.78 -17.87 10.00
C GLU A 29 -7.76 -18.30 8.53
N ASP A 30 -8.23 -17.40 7.65
CA ASP A 30 -8.29 -17.59 6.20
C ASP A 30 -7.70 -16.34 5.49
N ARG A 31 -6.54 -16.53 4.85
CA ARG A 31 -5.83 -15.46 4.13
C ARG A 31 -6.59 -15.01 2.87
N ALA A 32 -7.31 -15.92 2.21
CA ALA A 32 -8.12 -15.55 1.04
C ALA A 32 -9.33 -14.72 1.45
N ALA A 33 -9.97 -15.05 2.58
CA ALA A 33 -11.04 -14.23 3.15
C ALA A 33 -10.55 -12.85 3.57
N LEU A 34 -9.34 -12.74 4.17
CA LEU A 34 -8.71 -11.45 4.44
C LEU A 34 -8.51 -10.65 3.15
N ALA A 35 -7.94 -11.26 2.11
CA ALA A 35 -7.69 -10.61 0.82
C ALA A 35 -8.99 -10.07 0.19
N ALA A 36 -10.06 -10.89 0.19
CA ALA A 36 -11.36 -10.49 -0.32
C ALA A 36 -12.00 -9.36 0.51
N GLY A 37 -11.92 -9.46 1.85
CA GLY A 37 -12.47 -8.45 2.77
C GLY A 37 -11.77 -7.11 2.63
N LEU A 38 -10.44 -7.11 2.53
CA LEU A 38 -9.63 -5.91 2.34
C LEU A 38 -9.92 -5.26 0.98
N ALA A 39 -9.96 -6.05 -0.11
CA ALA A 39 -10.31 -5.55 -1.44
C ALA A 39 -11.71 -4.91 -1.45
N ALA A 40 -12.69 -5.53 -0.78
CA ALA A 40 -14.05 -4.97 -0.65
C ALA A 40 -14.07 -3.66 0.16
N ALA A 41 -13.26 -3.54 1.22
CA ALA A 41 -13.15 -2.33 2.01
C ALA A 41 -12.53 -1.18 1.20
N LEU A 42 -11.44 -1.43 0.46
CA LEU A 42 -10.82 -0.45 -0.42
C LEU A 42 -11.79 0.01 -1.53
N LYS A 43 -12.51 -0.91 -2.13
CA LYS A 43 -13.53 -0.58 -3.14
C LYS A 43 -14.64 0.31 -2.56
N LYS A 44 -15.06 0.09 -1.32
CA LYS A 44 -16.04 0.97 -0.65
C LYS A 44 -15.46 2.36 -0.39
N LEU A 45 -14.21 2.45 0.06
CA LEU A 45 -13.50 3.73 0.25
C LEU A 45 -13.48 4.53 -1.07
N GLN A 46 -13.13 3.88 -2.18
CA GLN A 46 -13.06 4.49 -3.51
C GLN A 46 -14.42 4.93 -4.08
N GLN A 47 -15.53 4.42 -3.56
CA GLN A 47 -16.89 4.81 -3.95
C GLN A 47 -17.41 6.05 -3.20
N ILE A 48 -16.75 6.46 -2.13
CA ILE A 48 -17.14 7.66 -1.38
C ILE A 48 -16.86 8.90 -2.25
N ASP A 49 -17.77 9.85 -2.26
CA ASP A 49 -17.56 11.13 -2.95
C ASP A 49 -16.28 11.81 -2.39
N CYS A 50 -15.35 12.08 -3.26
CA CYS A 50 -14.07 12.72 -2.91
C CYS A 50 -14.01 14.20 -3.32
N THR A 51 -15.14 14.80 -3.68
CA THR A 51 -15.22 16.21 -4.07
C THR A 51 -14.71 17.12 -2.94
N GLY A 52 -13.70 17.94 -3.25
CA GLY A 52 -13.06 18.81 -2.26
C GLY A 52 -12.07 18.11 -1.32
N GLY A 53 -11.82 16.82 -1.52
CA GLY A 53 -10.76 16.11 -0.81
C GLY A 53 -9.36 16.60 -1.20
N PRO A 54 -8.36 16.45 -0.32
CA PRO A 54 -6.99 16.87 -0.61
C PRO A 54 -6.39 15.99 -1.72
N GLU A 55 -5.93 16.61 -2.80
CA GLU A 55 -5.22 15.89 -3.86
C GLU A 55 -3.88 15.35 -3.33
N ALA A 56 -3.49 14.17 -3.83
CA ALA A 56 -2.21 13.54 -3.47
C ALA A 56 -1.02 14.48 -3.71
N GLY A 57 -0.13 14.56 -2.74
CA GLY A 57 1.01 15.48 -2.78
C GLY A 57 1.96 15.25 -1.60
N ALA A 58 2.79 16.25 -1.31
CA ALA A 58 3.80 16.15 -0.25
C ALA A 58 3.20 15.83 1.15
N HIS A 59 1.98 16.33 1.45
CA HIS A 59 1.31 16.14 2.74
C HIS A 59 1.00 14.67 3.06
N ASN A 60 0.83 13.84 2.02
CA ASN A 60 0.53 12.41 2.15
C ASN A 60 1.61 11.53 1.49
N PHE A 61 2.84 12.03 1.40
CA PHE A 61 3.95 11.31 0.78
C PHE A 61 3.63 10.84 -0.64
N TYR A 62 2.92 11.67 -1.41
CA TYR A 62 2.52 11.41 -2.79
C TYR A 62 1.69 10.13 -2.99
N ARG A 63 1.06 9.59 -1.92
CA ARG A 63 0.14 8.45 -2.03
C ARG A 63 -1.10 8.87 -2.82
N GLY A 64 -1.34 8.20 -3.95
CA GLY A 64 -2.34 8.60 -4.93
C GLY A 64 -1.75 9.25 -6.20
N CYS A 65 -0.42 9.43 -6.27
CA CYS A 65 0.30 9.77 -7.49
C CYS A 65 0.79 8.51 -8.23
N SER A 66 1.40 8.68 -9.39
CA SER A 66 2.16 7.61 -10.03
C SER A 66 3.36 7.20 -9.16
N PRO A 67 3.72 5.90 -9.06
CA PRO A 67 4.94 5.48 -8.37
C PRO A 67 6.22 6.11 -8.95
N ALA A 68 6.18 6.60 -10.19
CA ALA A 68 7.29 7.30 -10.85
C ALA A 68 7.78 8.54 -10.06
N VAL A 69 6.99 9.09 -9.15
CA VAL A 69 7.41 10.17 -8.24
C VAL A 69 8.65 9.79 -7.43
N TYR A 70 8.88 8.51 -7.23
CA TYR A 70 10.02 7.96 -6.50
C TYR A 70 11.11 7.34 -7.41
N ASP A 71 11.12 7.68 -8.72
CA ASP A 71 12.08 7.10 -9.68
C ASP A 71 13.54 7.27 -9.23
N GLY A 72 13.94 8.46 -8.79
CA GLY A 72 15.30 8.72 -8.30
C GLY A 72 15.69 7.83 -7.11
N GLY A 73 14.80 7.69 -6.12
CA GLY A 73 15.03 6.83 -4.95
C GLY A 73 15.09 5.34 -5.31
N THR A 74 14.22 4.91 -6.24
CA THR A 74 14.21 3.52 -6.72
C THR A 74 15.50 3.16 -7.46
N ARG A 75 15.97 4.03 -8.35
CA ARG A 75 17.24 3.82 -9.07
C ARG A 75 18.44 3.77 -8.11
N ALA A 76 18.49 4.69 -7.15
CA ALA A 76 19.56 4.68 -6.13
C ALA A 76 19.55 3.38 -5.31
N ALA A 77 18.36 2.88 -4.92
CA ALA A 77 18.24 1.61 -4.19
C ALA A 77 18.65 0.41 -5.06
N LEU A 78 18.27 0.39 -6.35
CA LEU A 78 18.72 -0.64 -7.30
C LEU A 78 20.25 -0.65 -7.44
N ASP A 79 20.88 0.52 -7.55
CA ASP A 79 22.33 0.62 -7.62
C ASP A 79 23.02 0.11 -6.34
N ALA A 80 22.49 0.44 -5.18
CA ALA A 80 22.99 -0.01 -3.87
C ALA A 80 22.87 -1.54 -3.68
N LEU A 81 21.87 -2.16 -4.30
CA LEU A 81 21.60 -3.60 -4.20
C LEU A 81 22.25 -4.42 -5.34
N ARG A 82 23.02 -3.77 -6.22
CA ARG A 82 23.72 -4.42 -7.32
C ARG A 82 24.66 -5.53 -6.81
N GLY A 83 24.60 -6.69 -7.46
CA GLY A 83 25.35 -7.88 -7.06
C GLY A 83 24.72 -8.68 -5.91
N ARG A 84 23.68 -8.16 -5.27
CA ARG A 84 22.91 -8.87 -4.24
C ARG A 84 21.54 -9.32 -4.77
N LEU A 85 20.97 -8.54 -5.68
CA LEU A 85 19.71 -8.82 -6.36
C LEU A 85 19.89 -8.77 -7.88
N PRO A 86 19.00 -9.39 -8.67
CA PRO A 86 18.97 -9.26 -10.13
C PRO A 86 18.39 -7.89 -10.51
N THR A 87 19.15 -6.82 -10.24
CA THR A 87 18.70 -5.42 -10.34
C THR A 87 18.29 -5.02 -11.76
N ASP A 88 18.86 -5.64 -12.80
CA ASP A 88 18.44 -5.36 -14.19
C ASP A 88 17.00 -5.85 -14.46
N ARG A 89 16.61 -7.00 -13.90
CA ARG A 89 15.22 -7.50 -13.98
C ARG A 89 14.27 -6.59 -13.19
N LEU A 90 14.64 -6.18 -11.98
CA LEU A 90 13.84 -5.27 -11.16
C LEU A 90 13.71 -3.88 -11.80
N ALA A 91 14.75 -3.40 -12.49
CA ALA A 91 14.69 -2.15 -13.25
C ALA A 91 13.73 -2.26 -14.44
N ALA A 92 13.69 -3.40 -15.14
CA ALA A 92 12.71 -3.65 -16.21
C ALA A 92 11.27 -3.65 -15.65
N VAL A 93 11.03 -4.36 -14.54
CA VAL A 93 9.72 -4.33 -13.85
C VAL A 93 9.33 -2.90 -13.45
N TRP A 94 10.28 -2.13 -12.91
CA TRP A 94 10.04 -0.74 -12.55
C TRP A 94 9.62 0.12 -13.75
N ALA A 95 10.31 -0.06 -14.88
CA ALA A 95 9.97 0.66 -16.11
C ALA A 95 8.55 0.33 -16.59
N ASP A 96 8.18 -0.96 -16.59
CA ASP A 96 6.82 -1.39 -16.95
C ASP A 96 5.75 -0.84 -16.00
N CYS A 97 6.02 -0.89 -14.69
CA CYS A 97 5.11 -0.39 -13.65
C CYS A 97 4.87 1.12 -13.74
N THR A 98 5.88 1.89 -14.16
CA THR A 98 5.79 3.36 -14.26
C THR A 98 5.32 3.86 -15.63
N ALA A 99 5.32 3.00 -16.65
CA ALA A 99 4.86 3.34 -18.00
C ALA A 99 3.32 3.47 -18.10
N ALA A 100 2.56 2.82 -17.22
CA ALA A 100 1.10 2.81 -17.27
C ALA A 100 0.54 4.09 -16.61
N PRO A 101 -0.07 5.04 -17.37
CA PRO A 101 -0.64 6.24 -16.77
C PRO A 101 -1.93 5.92 -16.02
N TYR A 102 -2.23 6.74 -15.01
CA TYR A 102 -3.57 6.82 -14.42
C TYR A 102 -4.33 7.94 -15.10
N THR A 103 -5.45 7.60 -15.72
CA THR A 103 -6.26 8.55 -16.52
C THR A 103 -7.68 8.69 -15.99
N ASP A 104 -8.05 7.91 -14.98
CA ASP A 104 -9.37 7.97 -14.39
C ASP A 104 -9.50 9.13 -13.39
N ARG A 105 -10.73 9.40 -12.97
CA ARG A 105 -10.98 10.37 -11.89
C ARG A 105 -10.33 9.87 -10.60
N GLY A 106 -9.67 10.78 -9.87
CA GLY A 106 -9.14 10.49 -8.54
C GLY A 106 -10.23 9.99 -7.59
N VAL A 107 -9.87 9.05 -6.74
CA VAL A 107 -10.72 8.49 -5.69
C VAL A 107 -10.03 8.62 -4.33
N TRP A 108 -10.73 8.37 -3.23
CA TRP A 108 -10.11 8.30 -1.92
C TRP A 108 -9.07 7.18 -1.87
N VAL A 109 -7.90 7.51 -1.34
CA VAL A 109 -6.75 6.64 -1.17
C VAL A 109 -6.38 6.64 0.31
N HIS A 110 -6.33 5.48 0.94
CA HIS A 110 -5.87 5.34 2.33
C HIS A 110 -4.40 5.74 2.47
N GLY A 111 -3.58 5.28 1.54
CA GLY A 111 -2.16 5.63 1.41
C GLY A 111 -1.20 4.81 2.28
N ASP A 112 -1.71 4.08 3.29
CA ASP A 112 -0.88 3.29 4.21
C ASP A 112 -1.54 1.95 4.56
N ILE A 113 -1.86 1.15 3.56
CA ILE A 113 -2.36 -0.21 3.77
C ILE A 113 -1.18 -1.12 4.16
N ALA A 114 -1.11 -1.39 5.45
CA ALA A 114 -0.07 -2.22 6.07
C ALA A 114 -0.67 -3.07 7.20
N PRO A 115 -0.03 -4.20 7.58
CA PRO A 115 -0.55 -5.07 8.62
C PRO A 115 -0.85 -4.38 9.96
N GLY A 116 -0.11 -3.33 10.33
CA GLY A 116 -0.35 -2.53 11.53
C GLY A 116 -1.63 -1.68 11.49
N ASN A 117 -2.16 -1.40 10.30
CA ASN A 117 -3.36 -0.58 10.08
C ASN A 117 -4.61 -1.40 9.73
N ILE A 118 -4.49 -2.73 9.77
CA ILE A 118 -5.58 -3.67 9.52
C ILE A 118 -5.99 -4.30 10.85
N LEU A 119 -7.25 -4.11 11.22
CA LEU A 119 -7.81 -4.68 12.44
C LEU A 119 -8.43 -6.04 12.18
N MET A 120 -8.10 -6.96 13.10
CA MET A 120 -8.59 -8.32 13.17
C MET A 120 -9.42 -8.49 14.45
N ARG A 121 -10.48 -9.28 14.37
CA ARG A 121 -11.25 -9.75 15.52
C ARG A 121 -11.68 -11.19 15.27
N ASP A 122 -11.40 -12.05 16.19
CA ASP A 122 -11.63 -13.49 16.05
C ASP A 122 -10.97 -14.04 14.76
N ARG A 123 -9.73 -13.57 14.50
CA ARG A 123 -8.90 -13.90 13.33
C ARG A 123 -9.53 -13.54 11.97
N ARG A 124 -10.49 -12.60 11.96
CA ARG A 124 -11.18 -12.12 10.76
C ARG A 124 -11.00 -10.62 10.61
N PHE A 125 -10.88 -10.17 9.39
CA PHE A 125 -10.81 -8.74 9.08
C PHE A 125 -12.04 -8.00 9.60
N CYS A 126 -11.85 -6.94 10.38
CA CYS A 126 -12.95 -6.15 10.93
C CYS A 126 -12.85 -4.65 10.66
N GLY A 127 -11.70 -4.11 10.24
CA GLY A 127 -11.60 -2.69 9.95
C GLY A 127 -10.23 -2.23 9.47
N LEU A 128 -10.21 -1.00 8.96
CA LEU A 128 -9.01 -0.23 8.67
C LEU A 128 -8.93 0.96 9.62
N ILE A 129 -7.72 1.30 10.02
CA ILE A 129 -7.42 2.45 10.89
C ILE A 129 -6.25 3.26 10.30
N ASP A 130 -5.98 4.40 10.91
CA ASP A 130 -4.90 5.32 10.55
C ASP A 130 -5.06 5.93 9.14
N PHE A 131 -6.10 6.76 9.01
CA PHE A 131 -6.34 7.57 7.82
C PHE A 131 -5.54 8.88 7.81
N GLY A 132 -4.42 8.95 8.54
CA GLY A 132 -3.62 10.16 8.73
C GLY A 132 -3.00 10.73 7.45
N ILE A 133 -2.81 9.90 6.45
CA ILE A 133 -2.29 10.30 5.12
C ILE A 133 -3.32 10.12 3.99
N LEU A 134 -4.62 10.14 4.35
CA LEU A 134 -5.70 10.09 3.37
C LEU A 134 -5.57 11.20 2.32
N GLY A 135 -5.78 10.87 1.06
CA GLY A 135 -5.78 11.81 -0.06
C GLY A 135 -6.67 11.33 -1.19
N THR A 136 -6.69 12.09 -2.26
CA THR A 136 -7.42 11.71 -3.48
C THR A 136 -6.47 11.55 -4.66
N GLY A 137 -6.65 10.50 -5.46
CA GLY A 137 -5.81 10.21 -6.62
C GLY A 137 -5.93 8.80 -7.14
N ASP A 138 -4.82 8.26 -7.63
CA ASP A 138 -4.68 6.87 -8.10
C ASP A 138 -4.64 5.90 -6.89
N PRO A 139 -5.60 4.98 -6.76
CA PRO A 139 -5.63 4.07 -5.62
C PRO A 139 -4.60 2.93 -5.67
N ALA A 140 -3.73 2.89 -6.67
CA ALA A 140 -2.79 1.79 -6.87
C ALA A 140 -1.87 1.54 -5.64
N CYS A 141 -1.49 2.59 -4.89
CA CYS A 141 -0.64 2.43 -3.70
C CYS A 141 -1.30 1.59 -2.59
N ASP A 142 -2.64 1.60 -2.49
CA ASP A 142 -3.38 0.81 -1.51
C ASP A 142 -3.34 -0.70 -1.80
N TYR A 143 -2.94 -1.08 -3.01
CA TYR A 143 -2.82 -2.48 -3.41
C TYR A 143 -1.38 -3.02 -3.36
N ALA A 144 -0.41 -2.23 -2.90
CA ALA A 144 0.99 -2.67 -2.75
C ALA A 144 1.13 -3.91 -1.84
N MET A 145 0.21 -4.07 -0.87
CA MET A 145 0.15 -5.22 0.02
C MET A 145 -0.03 -6.56 -0.72
N ALA A 146 -0.45 -6.53 -1.98
CA ALA A 146 -0.50 -7.70 -2.85
C ALA A 146 0.83 -8.45 -2.92
N TRP A 147 1.96 -7.75 -2.87
CA TRP A 147 3.30 -8.35 -2.89
C TRP A 147 4.01 -8.28 -1.56
N THR A 148 3.72 -7.30 -0.70
CA THR A 148 4.41 -7.17 0.58
C THR A 148 3.88 -8.11 1.66
N TYR A 149 2.71 -8.74 1.44
CA TYR A 149 2.08 -9.63 2.43
C TYR A 149 1.48 -10.89 1.81
N PHE A 150 0.75 -10.81 0.69
CA PHE A 150 0.04 -11.94 0.09
C PHE A 150 0.95 -12.77 -0.82
N GLU A 151 0.70 -14.09 -0.82
CA GLU A 151 1.26 -15.00 -1.82
C GLU A 151 0.38 -15.05 -3.08
N ALA A 152 0.82 -15.77 -4.11
CA ALA A 152 0.18 -15.76 -5.43
C ALA A 152 -1.33 -16.06 -5.43
N ALA A 153 -1.81 -16.96 -4.54
CA ALA A 153 -3.23 -17.33 -4.48
C ALA A 153 -4.09 -16.19 -3.93
N GLU A 154 -3.72 -15.65 -2.78
CA GLU A 154 -4.42 -14.54 -2.12
C GLU A 154 -4.27 -13.24 -2.92
N ARG A 155 -3.09 -13.02 -3.53
CA ARG A 155 -2.85 -11.87 -4.41
C ARG A 155 -3.84 -11.84 -5.58
N ARG A 156 -4.13 -12.97 -6.21
CA ARG A 156 -5.16 -13.05 -7.26
C ARG A 156 -6.54 -12.65 -6.75
N VAL A 157 -6.89 -13.01 -5.52
CA VAL A 157 -8.15 -12.60 -4.89
C VAL A 157 -8.15 -11.11 -4.62
N PHE A 158 -7.08 -10.58 -4.02
CA PHE A 158 -6.96 -9.17 -3.64
C PHE A 158 -6.98 -8.22 -4.85
N LEU A 159 -6.31 -8.60 -5.94
CA LEU A 159 -6.24 -7.81 -7.18
C LEU A 159 -7.40 -8.08 -8.14
N GLY A 160 -8.31 -8.99 -7.78
CA GLY A 160 -9.40 -9.42 -8.66
C GLY A 160 -10.27 -8.26 -9.14
N GLY A 161 -10.44 -8.16 -10.47
CA GLY A 161 -11.24 -7.12 -11.12
C GLY A 161 -10.53 -5.77 -11.32
N LEU A 162 -9.26 -5.64 -10.98
CA LEU A 162 -8.44 -4.47 -11.31
C LEU A 162 -7.95 -4.54 -12.76
N SER A 163 -7.75 -3.39 -13.40
CA SER A 163 -7.12 -3.31 -14.71
C SER A 163 -5.64 -3.65 -14.65
N CYS A 164 -5.07 -4.16 -15.75
CA CYS A 164 -3.63 -4.45 -15.85
C CYS A 164 -2.76 -3.23 -15.50
N GLY A 165 -3.16 -2.03 -15.94
CA GLY A 165 -2.44 -0.80 -15.62
C GLY A 165 -2.45 -0.47 -14.13
N MET A 166 -3.55 -0.72 -13.43
CA MET A 166 -3.64 -0.54 -11.98
C MET A 166 -2.78 -1.56 -11.23
N VAL A 167 -2.82 -2.82 -11.66
CA VAL A 167 -1.97 -3.87 -11.09
C VAL A 167 -0.49 -3.54 -11.28
N ALA A 168 -0.09 -3.07 -12.48
CA ALA A 168 1.28 -2.66 -12.75
C ALA A 168 1.72 -1.53 -11.80
N ARG A 169 0.93 -0.46 -11.65
CA ARG A 169 1.27 0.65 -10.74
C ARG A 169 1.31 0.22 -9.28
N ALA A 170 0.42 -0.68 -8.86
CA ALA A 170 0.44 -1.26 -7.51
C ALA A 170 1.72 -2.07 -7.25
N CYS A 171 2.16 -2.86 -8.24
CA CYS A 171 3.46 -3.55 -8.21
C CYS A 171 4.61 -2.53 -8.10
N GLY A 172 4.56 -1.41 -8.83
CA GLY A 172 5.54 -0.34 -8.73
C GLY A 172 5.65 0.23 -7.31
N TRP A 173 4.52 0.47 -6.63
CA TRP A 173 4.50 0.90 -5.24
C TRP A 173 5.12 -0.14 -4.28
N ALA A 174 4.81 -1.42 -4.48
CA ALA A 174 5.40 -2.50 -3.70
C ALA A 174 6.91 -2.60 -3.94
N LEU A 175 7.35 -2.55 -5.20
CA LEU A 175 8.76 -2.63 -5.57
C LEU A 175 9.57 -1.46 -4.98
N TRP A 176 9.12 -0.20 -5.19
CA TRP A 176 9.77 0.95 -4.60
C TRP A 176 9.95 0.79 -3.08
N LYS A 177 8.85 0.50 -2.37
CA LYS A 177 8.89 0.35 -0.91
C LYS A 177 9.86 -0.73 -0.49
N SER A 178 9.83 -1.88 -1.16
CA SER A 178 10.69 -3.02 -0.82
C SER A 178 12.17 -2.76 -1.09
N LEU A 179 12.50 -2.02 -2.14
CA LEU A 179 13.90 -1.68 -2.43
C LEU A 179 14.48 -0.73 -1.37
N ILE A 180 13.73 0.30 -0.96
CA ILE A 180 14.21 1.27 0.03
C ILE A 180 14.24 0.72 1.46
N THR A 181 13.50 -0.36 1.74
CA THR A 181 13.46 -1.02 3.05
C THR A 181 14.13 -2.40 3.05
N TYR A 182 14.88 -2.74 1.99
CA TYR A 182 15.49 -4.07 1.85
C TYR A 182 16.47 -4.39 2.98
N ASP A 183 17.18 -3.39 3.49
CA ASP A 183 18.13 -3.48 4.60
C ASP A 183 17.63 -2.73 5.86
N ASP A 184 16.32 -2.58 6.01
CA ASP A 184 15.74 -1.88 7.16
C ASP A 184 16.17 -2.55 8.47
N GLU A 185 16.43 -1.76 9.50
CA GLU A 185 16.74 -2.25 10.85
C GLU A 185 15.53 -2.96 11.47
N ASN A 186 14.32 -2.50 11.17
CA ASN A 186 13.08 -3.16 11.59
C ASN A 186 12.93 -4.52 10.88
N PRO A 187 12.90 -5.65 11.62
CA PRO A 187 12.85 -6.98 11.04
C PRO A 187 11.57 -7.25 10.24
N ASP A 188 10.42 -6.71 10.66
CA ASP A 188 9.14 -6.92 9.97
C ASP A 188 9.14 -6.20 8.61
N SER A 189 9.63 -4.96 8.59
CA SER A 189 9.80 -4.16 7.36
C SER A 189 10.74 -4.86 6.37
N ARG A 190 11.89 -5.32 6.86
CA ARG A 190 12.87 -6.05 6.06
C ARG A 190 12.31 -7.37 5.54
N GLN A 191 11.59 -8.14 6.36
CA GLN A 191 10.97 -9.39 5.95
C GLN A 191 9.91 -9.17 4.85
N ALA A 192 9.07 -8.16 4.99
CA ALA A 192 8.08 -7.78 3.97
C ALA A 192 8.76 -7.37 2.65
N ALA A 193 9.88 -6.63 2.72
CA ALA A 193 10.66 -6.24 1.56
C ALA A 193 11.25 -7.45 0.83
N HIS A 194 11.86 -8.38 1.56
CA HIS A 194 12.43 -9.62 0.98
C HIS A 194 11.33 -10.51 0.39
N HIS A 195 10.17 -10.59 1.05
CA HIS A 195 9.02 -11.32 0.51
C HIS A 195 8.56 -10.71 -0.81
N ALA A 196 8.32 -9.40 -0.85
CA ALA A 196 7.84 -8.74 -2.06
C ALA A 196 8.80 -8.86 -3.24
N VAL A 197 10.11 -8.70 -3.01
CA VAL A 197 11.10 -8.88 -4.08
C VAL A 197 11.06 -10.30 -4.66
N ARG A 198 10.92 -11.34 -3.82
CA ARG A 198 10.78 -12.72 -4.29
C ARG A 198 9.50 -12.93 -5.12
N GLU A 199 8.37 -12.41 -4.63
CA GLU A 199 7.09 -12.54 -5.31
C GLU A 199 7.09 -11.82 -6.66
N ILE A 200 7.63 -10.61 -6.73
CA ILE A 200 7.76 -9.83 -7.99
C ILE A 200 8.66 -10.58 -8.99
N LEU A 201 9.81 -11.08 -8.55
CA LEU A 201 10.72 -11.83 -9.41
C LEU A 201 10.13 -13.17 -9.86
N GLY A 202 9.31 -13.81 -9.05
CA GLY A 202 8.60 -15.05 -9.39
C GLY A 202 7.57 -14.87 -10.49
N GLU A 203 6.96 -13.69 -10.64
CA GLU A 203 5.99 -13.39 -11.70
C GLU A 203 6.62 -13.06 -13.06
N THR A 204 7.92 -12.71 -13.06
CA THR A 204 8.65 -12.27 -14.27
C THR A 204 9.60 -13.34 -14.83
N GLY A 205 9.44 -14.58 -14.34
CA GLY A 205 10.28 -15.74 -14.71
C GLY A 205 9.72 -16.53 -15.88
#